data_acb0b854d7776a450d3bb5b7923f70fa
#
_entry.id   acb0b854d7776a450d3bb5b7923f70fa
#
_cell.length_a   1.000
_cell.length_b   1.000
_cell.length_c   1.000
_cell.angle_alpha   90.00
_cell.angle_beta   90.00
_cell.angle_gamma   90.00
#
_symmetry.space_group_name_H-M   'P 1'
#
loop_
_entity.id
_entity.type
_entity.pdbx_description
1 polymer ?
#
loop_
_entity_poly.entity_id
_entity_poly.type
_entity_poly.pdbx_seq_one_letter_code
_entity_poly.pdbx_strand_id
1 'polypeptide(L)'
;MTDPIHCKGCNAHLGPQARRGGSLCILAQGDERILSWWLCDACGVYTRKEYVDRFHGDPDEYFYGPFPREVGDADLELVAKCPSWDDKFCSCSTHEHFG
;
A
#
# COMPACT_ATOMS: atom_id res chain seq x y z
N MET A 1 12.85 12.27 5.27
CA MET A 1 12.46 12.25 3.84
C MET A 1 12.40 10.79 3.37
N THR A 2 11.27 10.37 2.84
CA THR A 2 11.12 9.00 2.35
C THR A 2 11.86 8.83 1.03
N ASP A 3 12.49 7.67 0.85
CA ASP A 3 13.15 7.35 -0.41
C ASP A 3 12.12 7.26 -1.54
N PRO A 4 12.49 7.65 -2.75
CA PRO A 4 11.59 7.52 -3.89
C PRO A 4 11.22 6.08 -4.15
N ILE A 5 9.96 5.87 -4.55
CA ILE A 5 9.44 4.55 -4.87
C ILE A 5 9.80 4.21 -6.31
N HIS A 6 10.23 2.98 -6.53
CA HIS A 6 10.53 2.48 -7.87
C HIS A 6 9.54 1.39 -8.26
N CYS A 7 9.14 1.38 -9.52
CA CYS A 7 8.25 0.35 -10.05
C CYS A 7 8.93 -1.02 -9.97
N LYS A 8 8.24 -1.99 -9.41
CA LYS A 8 8.76 -3.36 -9.31
C LYS A 8 8.79 -4.09 -10.67
N GLY A 9 8.07 -3.56 -11.67
CA GLY A 9 8.05 -4.15 -13.00
C GLY A 9 9.16 -3.64 -13.91
N CYS A 10 9.31 -2.32 -14.03
CA CYS A 10 10.29 -1.71 -14.95
C CYS A 10 11.34 -0.84 -14.27
N ASN A 11 11.29 -0.75 -12.95
CA ASN A 11 12.22 0.06 -12.13
C ASN A 11 12.14 1.57 -12.43
N ALA A 12 11.08 2.03 -13.07
CA ALA A 12 10.87 3.45 -13.28
C ALA A 12 10.67 4.16 -11.94
N HIS A 13 11.15 5.40 -11.86
CA HIS A 13 11.02 6.21 -10.65
C HIS A 13 9.56 6.64 -10.47
N LEU A 14 8.93 6.19 -9.39
CA LEU A 14 7.57 6.55 -9.01
C LEU A 14 7.66 7.59 -7.89
N GLY A 15 7.99 8.82 -8.21
CA GLY A 15 8.16 9.86 -7.21
C GLY A 15 6.87 10.17 -6.45
N PRO A 16 6.92 11.13 -5.50
CA PRO A 16 5.72 11.48 -4.72
C PRO A 16 4.58 12.02 -5.57
N GLN A 17 4.87 12.43 -6.79
CA GLN A 17 3.89 12.90 -7.76
C GLN A 17 3.26 11.77 -8.57
N ALA A 18 3.77 10.55 -8.46
CA ALA A 18 3.22 9.41 -9.17
C ALA A 18 1.82 9.08 -8.62
N ARG A 19 1.01 8.43 -9.46
CA ARG A 19 -0.36 8.08 -9.10
C ARG A 19 -0.38 7.10 -7.94
N ARG A 20 -0.75 7.59 -6.78
CA ARG A 20 -1.09 6.73 -5.66
C ARG A 20 -2.56 6.34 -5.78
N GLY A 21 -2.80 5.04 -5.95
CA GLY A 21 -4.16 4.53 -6.14
C GLY A 21 -4.98 4.50 -4.86
N GLY A 22 -4.34 4.35 -3.72
CA GLY A 22 -5.03 4.31 -2.43
C GLY A 22 -4.11 3.89 -1.30
N SER A 23 -4.61 3.99 -0.08
CA SER A 23 -3.90 3.59 1.14
C SER A 23 -4.85 2.96 2.14
N LEU A 24 -4.32 2.10 3.00
CA LEU A 24 -5.09 1.45 4.06
C LEU A 24 -4.19 1.28 5.29
N CYS A 25 -4.67 1.76 6.44
CA CYS A 25 -4.00 1.56 7.72
C CYS A 25 -4.58 0.36 8.42
N ILE A 26 -3.73 -0.59 8.81
CA ILE A 26 -4.16 -1.79 9.55
C ILE A 26 -3.33 -1.95 10.82
N LEU A 27 -3.87 -2.68 11.78
CA LEU A 27 -3.14 -3.08 12.98
C LEU A 27 -2.91 -4.59 12.88
N ALA A 28 -1.66 -5.00 12.83
CA ALA A 28 -1.29 -6.41 12.72
C ALA A 28 -0.21 -6.74 13.75
N GLN A 29 -0.50 -7.69 14.62
CA GLN A 29 0.45 -8.16 15.65
C GLN A 29 1.00 -7.02 16.51
N GLY A 30 0.16 -6.03 16.81
CA GLY A 30 0.54 -4.88 17.62
C GLY A 30 1.25 -3.76 16.89
N ASP A 31 1.61 -3.95 15.62
CA ASP A 31 2.25 -2.93 14.79
C ASP A 31 1.25 -2.27 13.86
N GLU A 32 1.40 -0.97 13.66
CA GLU A 32 0.62 -0.24 12.67
C GLU A 32 1.27 -0.42 11.30
N ARG A 33 0.49 -0.81 10.31
CA ARG A 33 0.95 -0.98 8.94
C ARG A 33 0.12 -0.09 8.02
N ILE A 34 0.82 0.60 7.12
CA ILE A 34 0.17 1.45 6.11
C ILE A 34 0.50 0.86 4.75
N LEU A 35 -0.53 0.34 4.09
CA LEU A 35 -0.43 -0.19 2.74
C LEU A 35 -0.75 0.92 1.75
N SER A 36 0.07 1.08 0.73
CA SER A 36 -0.15 2.07 -0.33
C SER A 36 0.11 1.44 -1.69
N TRP A 37 -0.73 1.76 -2.66
CA TRP A 37 -0.62 1.23 -4.02
C TRP A 37 -0.21 2.35 -4.97
N TRP A 38 0.77 2.06 -5.81
CA TRP A 38 1.32 3.01 -6.77
C TRP A 38 1.23 2.41 -8.16
N LEU A 39 0.57 3.13 -9.07
CA LEU A 39 0.41 2.70 -10.46
C LEU A 39 1.53 3.28 -11.30
N CYS A 40 2.25 2.41 -12.03
CA CYS A 40 3.26 2.85 -12.99
C CYS A 40 2.58 3.14 -14.32
N ASP A 41 2.67 4.38 -14.79
CA ASP A 41 2.11 4.76 -16.08
C ASP A 41 2.90 4.17 -17.26
N ALA A 42 4.18 3.84 -17.04
CA ALA A 42 5.04 3.33 -18.11
C ALA A 42 4.73 1.87 -18.46
N CYS A 43 4.48 1.02 -17.46
CA CYS A 43 4.25 -0.42 -17.70
C CYS A 43 2.89 -0.92 -17.21
N GLY A 44 2.09 -0.07 -16.57
CA GLY A 44 0.72 -0.39 -16.18
C GLY A 44 0.56 -1.38 -15.04
N VAL A 45 1.60 -1.58 -14.24
CA VAL A 45 1.53 -2.49 -13.07
C VAL A 45 1.56 -1.70 -11.78
N TYR A 46 1.11 -2.35 -10.70
CA TYR A 46 1.13 -1.73 -9.37
C TYR A 46 2.33 -2.18 -8.57
N THR A 47 2.86 -1.25 -7.79
CA THR A 47 3.80 -1.53 -6.71
C THR A 47 3.10 -1.21 -5.40
N ARG A 48 3.12 -2.12 -4.43
CA ARG A 48 2.55 -1.89 -3.10
C ARG A 48 3.67 -1.62 -2.13
N LYS A 49 3.56 -0.50 -1.41
CA LYS A 49 4.45 -0.17 -0.31
C LYS A 49 3.76 -0.53 1.00
N GLU A 50 4.48 -1.21 1.88
CA GLU A 50 4.03 -1.48 3.23
C GLU A 50 4.98 -0.79 4.20
N TYR A 51 4.47 0.22 4.90
CA TYR A 51 5.19 0.91 5.96
C TYR A 51 4.78 0.29 7.29
N VAL A 52 5.74 -0.18 8.06
CA VAL A 52 5.49 -0.80 9.37
C VAL A 52 6.02 0.12 10.44
N ASP A 53 5.11 0.70 11.23
CA ASP A 53 5.46 1.53 12.38
C ASP A 53 5.47 0.65 13.62
N ARG A 54 6.67 0.30 14.05
CA ARG A 54 6.86 -0.59 15.20
C ARG A 54 6.73 0.19 16.50
N PHE A 55 6.04 -0.40 17.46
CA PHE A 55 5.91 0.21 18.80
C PHE A 55 7.27 0.37 19.46
N HIS A 56 8.17 -0.61 19.28
CA HIS A 56 9.54 -0.56 19.76
C HIS A 56 10.50 -0.83 18.60
N GLY A 57 11.29 0.15 18.23
CA GLY A 57 12.30 0.02 17.19
C GLY A 57 12.05 0.94 16.01
N ASP A 58 12.93 0.85 15.03
CA ASP A 58 12.86 1.68 13.84
C ASP A 58 11.76 1.20 12.89
N PRO A 59 11.09 2.12 12.18
CA PRO A 59 10.11 1.72 11.17
C PRO A 59 10.78 1.01 10.00
N ASP A 60 10.06 0.08 9.39
CA ASP A 60 10.50 -0.62 8.20
C ASP A 60 9.59 -0.29 7.01
N GLU A 61 10.17 -0.33 5.81
CA GLU A 61 9.42 -0.18 4.58
C GLU A 61 9.68 -1.39 3.69
N TYR A 62 8.60 -1.97 3.16
CA TYR A 62 8.68 -3.11 2.25
C TYR A 62 7.97 -2.76 0.95
N PHE A 63 8.48 -3.28 -0.15
CA PHE A 63 7.91 -3.06 -1.47
C PHE A 63 7.60 -4.41 -2.10
N TYR A 64 6.38 -4.54 -2.60
CA TYR A 64 5.87 -5.77 -3.20
C TYR A 64 5.39 -5.53 -4.61
N GLY A 65 5.51 -6.51 -5.45
CA GLY A 65 5.06 -6.48 -6.83
C GLY A 65 6.09 -7.08 -7.77
N PRO A 66 5.89 -6.90 -9.07
CA PRO A 66 4.80 -6.14 -9.67
C PRO A 66 3.47 -6.90 -9.60
N PHE A 67 2.38 -6.18 -9.37
CA PHE A 67 1.05 -6.75 -9.43
C PHE A 67 0.40 -6.39 -10.76
N PRO A 68 -0.22 -7.34 -11.46
CA PRO A 68 -0.99 -7.02 -12.65
C PRO A 68 -2.04 -5.96 -12.36
N ARG A 69 -2.40 -5.17 -13.36
CA ARG A 69 -3.33 -4.07 -13.18
C ARG A 69 -4.67 -4.53 -12.59
N GLU A 70 -5.20 -5.63 -13.09
CA GLU A 70 -6.47 -6.17 -12.60
C GLU A 70 -6.42 -6.58 -11.13
N VAL A 71 -5.28 -7.09 -10.66
CA VAL A 71 -5.08 -7.47 -9.26
C VAL A 71 -5.06 -6.23 -8.37
N GLY A 72 -4.29 -5.22 -8.76
CA GLY A 72 -4.22 -3.96 -8.01
C GLY A 72 -5.55 -3.22 -8.01
N ASP A 73 -6.24 -3.20 -9.15
CA ASP A 73 -7.56 -2.57 -9.25
C ASP A 73 -8.56 -3.25 -8.32
N ALA A 74 -8.54 -4.59 -8.22
CA ALA A 74 -9.41 -5.33 -7.32
C ALA A 74 -9.11 -5.01 -5.85
N ASP A 75 -7.84 -4.92 -5.49
CA ASP A 75 -7.44 -4.52 -4.14
C ASP A 75 -7.93 -3.12 -3.80
N LEU A 76 -7.81 -2.18 -4.75
CA LEU A 76 -8.25 -0.80 -4.55
C LEU A 76 -9.76 -0.68 -4.46
N GLU A 77 -10.51 -1.55 -5.14
CA GLU A 77 -11.96 -1.62 -4.96
C GLU A 77 -12.32 -1.99 -3.52
N LEU A 78 -11.58 -2.94 -2.93
CA LEU A 78 -11.78 -3.32 -1.53
C LEU A 78 -11.43 -2.16 -0.60
N VAL A 79 -10.35 -1.47 -0.86
CA VAL A 79 -9.95 -0.29 -0.07
C VAL A 79 -11.02 0.79 -0.13
N ALA A 80 -11.59 1.01 -1.31
CA ALA A 80 -12.64 2.02 -1.51
C ALA A 80 -13.92 1.71 -0.73
N LYS A 81 -14.16 0.45 -0.39
CA LYS A 81 -15.32 0.03 0.40
C LYS A 81 -15.12 0.27 1.90
N CYS A 82 -13.90 0.53 2.33
CA CYS A 82 -13.62 0.78 3.73
C CYS A 82 -14.08 2.19 4.12
N PRO A 83 -14.94 2.34 5.15
CA PRO A 83 -15.41 3.67 5.56
C PRO A 83 -14.34 4.49 6.29
N SER A 84 -13.30 3.85 6.81
CA SER A 84 -12.28 4.50 7.62
C SER A 84 -10.90 3.90 7.33
N TRP A 85 -10.40 4.16 6.13
CA TRP A 85 -9.13 3.58 5.66
C TRP A 85 -7.94 3.94 6.55
N ASP A 86 -8.00 5.12 7.19
CA ASP A 86 -6.93 5.64 8.05
C ASP A 86 -7.08 5.21 9.52
N ASP A 87 -8.11 4.43 9.84
CA ASP A 87 -8.34 3.93 11.18
C ASP A 87 -7.91 2.46 11.28
N LYS A 88 -6.75 2.24 11.92
CA LYS A 88 -6.20 0.90 12.08
C LYS A 88 -7.07 -0.04 12.93
N PHE A 89 -8.01 0.51 13.66
CA PHE A 89 -8.95 -0.27 14.47
C PHE A 89 -10.27 -0.55 13.76
N CYS A 90 -10.43 -0.11 12.52
CA CYS A 90 -11.62 -0.41 11.74
C CYS A 90 -11.73 -1.92 11.53
N SER A 91 -12.91 -2.47 11.77
CA SER A 91 -13.17 -3.91 11.68
C SER A 91 -14.01 -4.30 10.46
N CYS A 92 -13.96 -3.50 9.41
CA CYS A 92 -14.69 -3.82 8.18
C CYS A 92 -14.06 -5.02 7.46
N SER A 93 -14.77 -5.58 6.48
CA SER A 93 -14.29 -6.74 5.72
C SER A 93 -12.99 -6.46 4.97
N THR A 94 -12.75 -5.21 4.54
CA THR A 94 -11.51 -4.82 3.89
C THR A 94 -10.33 -4.96 4.86
N HIS A 95 -10.47 -4.47 6.08
CA HIS A 95 -9.43 -4.61 7.09
C HIS A 95 -9.16 -6.08 7.44
N GLU A 96 -10.19 -6.90 7.49
CA GLU A 96 -10.03 -8.34 7.70
C GLU A 96 -9.28 -9.00 6.54
N HIS A 97 -9.54 -8.57 5.32
CA HIS A 97 -8.88 -9.13 4.13
C HIS A 97 -7.38 -8.86 4.13
N PHE A 98 -6.96 -7.65 4.49
CA PHE A 98 -5.55 -7.24 4.47
C PHE A 98 -4.85 -7.41 5.82
N GLY A 99 -5.58 -7.55 6.89
CA GLY A 99 -5.05 -7.69 8.25
C GLY A 99 -4.69 -9.11 8.69
#